data_38c7a4d8433860458c2cb1f8a3d51ec5
#
_entry.id   38c7a4d8433860458c2cb1f8a3d51ec5
#
_cell.length_a   1.000
_cell.length_b   1.000
_cell.length_c   1.000
_cell.angle_alpha   90.00
_cell.angle_beta   90.00
_cell.angle_gamma   90.00
#
_symmetry.space_group_name_H-M   'P 1'
#
loop_
_entity.id
_entity.type
_entity.pdbx_description
1 polymer ?
#
loop_
_entity_poly.entity_id
_entity_poly.type
_entity_poly.pdbx_seq_one_letter_code
_entity_poly.pdbx_strand_id
1 'polypeptide(L)'
;MKVLVTGAGGFIGSRLSKKLISEGHDVYGVFHNSPCQINGIQVINADLREDDFDIPDIEFDVVFHLAAATPLVKDKKKQKKINYDGTVNLFNKIKDKTDFIIYASGLGVFGNPKGIVDEQSPIKPDTDFVKIRLDAQKFLEDSCKENSIGFTVCYFGDVYGDGSWFTEMV
;
A
#
# COMPACT_ATOMS: atom_id res chain seq x y z
N MET A 1 18.57 -3.61 5.63
CA MET A 1 17.25 -4.27 5.79
C MET A 1 16.80 -4.78 4.43
N LYS A 2 16.05 -5.87 4.42
CA LYS A 2 15.30 -6.34 3.25
C LYS A 2 13.89 -5.78 3.30
N VAL A 3 13.52 -5.03 2.29
CA VAL A 3 12.27 -4.26 2.28
C VAL A 3 11.42 -4.66 1.07
N LEU A 4 10.16 -5.02 1.30
CA LEU A 4 9.18 -5.22 0.23
C LEU A 4 8.34 -3.96 0.05
N VAL A 5 8.23 -3.46 -1.19
CA VAL A 5 7.40 -2.31 -1.53
C VAL A 5 6.38 -2.72 -2.59
N THR A 6 5.11 -2.79 -2.25
CA THR A 6 4.06 -2.98 -3.26
C THR A 6 3.67 -1.62 -3.86
N GLY A 7 3.27 -1.62 -5.13
CA GLY A 7 3.04 -0.36 -5.84
C GLY A 7 4.33 0.43 -6.09
N ALA A 8 5.48 -0.27 -6.18
CA ALA A 8 6.80 0.32 -6.38
C ALA A 8 6.92 1.16 -7.68
N GLY A 9 6.08 0.89 -8.69
CA GLY A 9 5.99 1.71 -9.91
C GLY A 9 5.11 2.96 -9.78
N GLY A 10 4.41 3.14 -8.65
CA GLY A 10 3.54 4.29 -8.40
C GLY A 10 4.32 5.53 -7.95
N PHE A 11 3.60 6.65 -7.83
CA PHE A 11 4.17 7.95 -7.46
C PHE A 11 4.94 7.92 -6.13
N ILE A 12 4.32 7.41 -5.06
CA ILE A 12 4.94 7.31 -3.74
C ILE A 12 5.95 6.16 -3.73
N GLY A 13 5.55 4.97 -4.22
CA GLY A 13 6.37 3.76 -4.16
C GLY A 13 7.71 3.89 -4.89
N SER A 14 7.73 4.56 -6.04
CA SER A 14 8.98 4.76 -6.79
C SER A 14 9.98 5.68 -6.06
N ARG A 15 9.48 6.72 -5.40
CA ARG A 15 10.30 7.64 -4.61
C ARG A 15 10.82 7.00 -3.33
N LEU A 16 9.95 6.27 -2.64
CA LEU A 16 10.32 5.50 -1.45
C LEU A 16 11.39 4.46 -1.80
N SER A 17 11.17 3.67 -2.86
CA SER A 17 12.12 2.64 -3.28
C SER A 17 13.50 3.22 -3.61
N LYS A 18 13.55 4.32 -4.36
CA LYS A 18 14.81 5.02 -4.68
C LYS A 18 15.52 5.51 -3.41
N LYS A 19 14.77 6.07 -2.45
CA LYS A 19 15.32 6.54 -1.18
C LYS A 19 15.88 5.40 -0.36
N LEU A 20 15.14 4.31 -0.19
CA LEU A 20 15.59 3.12 0.54
C LEU A 20 16.86 2.51 -0.07
N ILE A 21 16.92 2.39 -1.40
CA ILE A 21 18.13 1.91 -2.10
C ILE A 21 19.31 2.85 -1.83
N SER A 22 19.11 4.17 -1.89
CA SER A 22 20.18 5.15 -1.63
C SER A 22 20.68 5.10 -0.19
N GLU A 23 19.92 4.56 0.74
CA GLU A 23 20.29 4.34 2.14
C GLU A 23 20.88 2.94 2.40
N GLY A 24 21.09 2.16 1.33
CA GLY A 24 21.75 0.87 1.41
C GLY A 24 20.83 -0.29 1.83
N HIS A 25 19.53 -0.16 1.61
CA HIS A 25 18.58 -1.25 1.84
C HIS A 25 18.42 -2.14 0.61
N ASP A 26 18.19 -3.44 0.82
CA ASP A 26 17.81 -4.39 -0.23
C ASP A 26 16.32 -4.27 -0.51
N VAL A 27 15.96 -3.63 -1.61
CA VAL A 27 14.56 -3.31 -1.94
C VAL A 27 13.99 -4.24 -2.99
N TYR A 28 12.89 -4.87 -2.66
CA TYR A 28 12.05 -5.71 -3.52
C TYR A 28 10.79 -4.94 -3.87
N GLY A 29 10.58 -4.69 -5.16
CA GLY A 29 9.44 -3.93 -5.63
C GLY A 29 8.42 -4.80 -6.35
N VAL A 30 7.16 -4.75 -5.93
CA VAL A 30 6.06 -5.40 -6.64
C VAL A 30 5.51 -4.45 -7.70
N PHE A 31 5.58 -4.88 -8.96
CA PHE A 31 5.08 -4.20 -10.14
C PHE A 31 3.97 -5.03 -10.78
N HIS A 32 2.96 -4.36 -11.35
CA HIS A 32 1.92 -5.01 -12.13
C HIS A 32 2.11 -4.68 -13.64
N ASN A 33 1.66 -3.52 -14.09
CA ASN A 33 1.72 -3.12 -15.50
C ASN A 33 2.75 -2.02 -15.78
N SER A 34 3.36 -1.43 -14.77
CA SER A 34 4.34 -0.37 -14.95
C SER A 34 5.71 -0.96 -15.19
N PRO A 35 6.45 -0.51 -16.22
CA PRO A 35 7.84 -0.92 -16.39
C PRO A 35 8.68 -0.42 -15.21
N CYS A 36 9.61 -1.25 -14.77
CA CYS A 36 10.55 -0.84 -13.73
C CYS A 36 11.59 0.12 -14.31
N GLN A 37 11.73 1.31 -13.73
CA GLN A 37 12.72 2.32 -14.05
C GLN A 37 13.57 2.70 -12.82
N ILE A 38 13.69 1.79 -11.85
CA ILE A 38 14.41 2.02 -10.61
C ILE A 38 15.67 1.14 -10.60
N ASN A 39 16.83 1.76 -10.69
CA ASN A 39 18.10 1.05 -10.62
C ASN A 39 18.32 0.47 -9.22
N GLY A 40 18.77 -0.77 -9.17
CA GLY A 40 19.10 -1.46 -7.92
C GLY A 40 17.91 -2.09 -7.18
N ILE A 41 16.68 -1.98 -7.70
CA ILE A 41 15.52 -2.67 -7.14
C ILE A 41 15.44 -4.11 -7.67
N GLN A 42 15.04 -5.03 -6.81
CA GLN A 42 14.73 -6.39 -7.19
C GLN A 42 13.25 -6.46 -7.59
N VAL A 43 12.98 -6.82 -8.85
CA VAL A 43 11.63 -6.74 -9.44
C VAL A 43 10.85 -8.01 -9.18
N ILE A 44 9.65 -7.85 -8.64
CA ILE A 44 8.63 -8.89 -8.53
C ILE A 44 7.45 -8.45 -9.41
N ASN A 45 7.15 -9.24 -10.45
CA ASN A 45 5.97 -9.00 -11.28
C ASN A 45 4.80 -9.77 -10.70
N ALA A 46 3.79 -9.05 -10.20
CA ALA A 46 2.62 -9.65 -9.58
C ALA A 46 1.37 -8.80 -9.77
N ASP A 47 0.26 -9.46 -10.04
CA ASP A 47 -1.07 -8.89 -9.95
C ASP A 47 -1.70 -9.30 -8.62
N LEU A 48 -1.73 -8.41 -7.66
CA LEU A 48 -2.29 -8.70 -6.34
C LEU A 48 -3.79 -9.05 -6.36
N ARG A 49 -4.50 -8.76 -7.47
CA ARG A 49 -5.91 -9.14 -7.62
C ARG A 49 -6.12 -10.65 -7.75
N GLU A 50 -5.11 -11.34 -8.19
CA GLU A 50 -5.09 -12.79 -8.32
C GLU A 50 -4.34 -13.40 -7.11
N ASP A 51 -4.43 -14.69 -6.90
CA ASP A 51 -3.78 -15.39 -5.78
C ASP A 51 -2.59 -16.26 -6.25
N ASP A 52 -2.35 -16.33 -7.55
CA ASP A 52 -1.36 -17.18 -8.22
C ASP A 52 0.01 -16.51 -8.44
N PHE A 53 0.30 -15.42 -7.73
CA PHE A 53 1.63 -14.79 -7.77
C PHE A 53 2.57 -15.32 -6.69
N ASP A 54 3.87 -15.20 -6.96
CA ASP A 54 4.91 -15.61 -6.03
C ASP A 54 5.64 -14.41 -5.43
N ILE A 55 5.89 -14.51 -4.12
CA ILE A 55 6.83 -13.67 -3.39
C ILE A 55 8.04 -14.54 -3.05
N PRO A 56 9.28 -14.05 -3.26
CA PRO A 56 10.48 -14.80 -2.93
C PRO A 56 10.45 -15.39 -1.51
N ASP A 57 11.03 -16.57 -1.35
CA ASP A 57 11.11 -17.24 -0.05
C ASP A 57 12.27 -16.66 0.78
N ILE A 58 12.09 -15.43 1.20
CA ILE A 58 13.00 -14.67 2.04
C ILE A 58 12.22 -13.94 3.11
N GLU A 59 12.86 -13.65 4.23
CA GLU A 59 12.29 -12.81 5.28
C GLU A 59 12.51 -11.34 4.94
N PHE A 60 11.45 -10.53 5.10
CA PHE A 60 11.46 -9.08 4.97
C PHE A 60 11.40 -8.43 6.35
N ASP A 61 12.30 -7.53 6.64
CA ASP A 61 12.26 -6.74 7.86
C ASP A 61 11.04 -5.83 7.92
N VAL A 62 10.58 -5.35 6.75
CA VAL A 62 9.39 -4.50 6.63
C VAL A 62 8.76 -4.59 5.25
N VAL A 63 7.43 -4.54 5.22
CA VAL A 63 6.62 -4.45 4.00
C VAL A 63 5.89 -3.11 3.97
N PHE A 64 6.15 -2.31 2.92
CA PHE A 64 5.36 -1.11 2.60
C PHE A 64 4.25 -1.47 1.62
N HIS A 65 3.02 -1.53 2.09
CA HIS A 65 1.86 -1.80 1.24
C HIS A 65 1.26 -0.50 0.70
N LEU A 66 1.73 -0.08 -0.48
CA LEU A 66 1.33 1.15 -1.17
C LEU A 66 0.47 0.87 -2.42
N ALA A 67 0.37 -0.39 -2.86
CA ALA A 67 -0.44 -0.76 -4.02
C ALA A 67 -1.92 -0.51 -3.73
N ALA A 68 -2.53 0.35 -4.52
CA ALA A 68 -3.95 0.66 -4.41
C ALA A 68 -4.49 1.23 -5.73
N ALA A 69 -5.76 1.00 -6.01
CA ALA A 69 -6.49 1.81 -6.98
C ALA A 69 -6.67 3.24 -6.43
N THR A 70 -6.66 4.21 -7.33
CA THR A 70 -6.98 5.61 -6.99
C THR A 70 -8.49 5.85 -7.11
N PRO A 71 -9.01 6.97 -6.58
CA PRO A 71 -10.42 7.37 -6.76
C PRO A 71 -10.86 7.53 -8.23
N LEU A 72 -9.91 7.59 -9.17
CA LEU A 72 -10.18 7.65 -10.62
C LEU A 72 -10.78 6.34 -11.16
N VAL A 73 -10.52 5.20 -10.52
CA VAL A 73 -11.18 3.93 -10.84
C VAL A 73 -12.61 3.99 -10.32
N LYS A 74 -13.59 4.22 -11.21
CA LYS A 74 -15.01 4.40 -10.81
C LYS A 74 -15.74 3.10 -10.54
N ASP A 75 -15.28 1.98 -11.08
CA ASP A 75 -15.89 0.67 -10.87
C ASP A 75 -15.62 0.17 -9.44
N LYS A 76 -16.68 0.12 -8.65
CA LYS A 76 -16.63 -0.32 -7.23
C LYS A 76 -16.15 -1.76 -7.07
N LYS A 77 -16.53 -2.67 -7.97
CA LYS A 77 -16.07 -4.07 -7.92
C LYS A 77 -14.57 -4.15 -8.17
N LYS A 78 -14.08 -3.38 -9.15
CA LYS A 78 -12.66 -3.28 -9.45
C LYS A 78 -11.89 -2.62 -8.30
N GLN A 79 -12.45 -1.57 -7.67
CA GLN A 79 -11.85 -0.97 -6.47
C GLN A 79 -11.71 -2.00 -5.35
N LYS A 80 -12.77 -2.79 -5.08
CA LYS A 80 -12.74 -3.83 -4.04
C LYS A 80 -11.71 -4.91 -4.37
N LYS A 81 -11.69 -5.40 -5.61
CA LYS A 81 -10.75 -6.44 -6.03
C LYS A 81 -9.29 -5.98 -5.89
N ILE A 82 -8.98 -4.70 -6.17
CA ILE A 82 -7.63 -4.15 -6.02
C ILE A 82 -7.30 -3.86 -4.55
N ASN A 83 -8.17 -3.10 -3.86
CA ASN A 83 -7.81 -2.51 -2.57
C ASN A 83 -8.06 -3.44 -1.39
N TYR A 84 -9.06 -4.34 -1.47
CA TYR A 84 -9.37 -5.27 -0.40
C TYR A 84 -8.85 -6.68 -0.72
N ASP A 85 -9.34 -7.30 -1.81
CA ASP A 85 -8.96 -8.67 -2.13
C ASP A 85 -7.44 -8.78 -2.39
N GLY A 86 -6.86 -7.78 -3.10
CA GLY A 86 -5.42 -7.69 -3.31
C GLY A 86 -4.59 -7.54 -2.03
N THR A 87 -5.12 -6.84 -1.03
CA THR A 87 -4.50 -6.76 0.31
C THR A 87 -4.54 -8.10 1.02
N VAL A 88 -5.67 -8.80 0.96
CA VAL A 88 -5.83 -10.17 1.53
C VAL A 88 -4.85 -11.14 0.86
N ASN A 89 -4.79 -11.14 -0.47
CA ASN A 89 -3.89 -12.01 -1.22
C ASN A 89 -2.43 -11.76 -0.87
N LEU A 90 -2.02 -10.48 -0.81
CA LEU A 90 -0.67 -10.10 -0.38
C LEU A 90 -0.38 -10.63 1.03
N PHE A 91 -1.25 -10.36 1.99
CA PHE A 91 -1.05 -10.78 3.38
C PHE A 91 -0.84 -12.29 3.49
N ASN A 92 -1.64 -13.09 2.79
CA ASN A 92 -1.51 -14.54 2.78
C ASN A 92 -0.16 -15.04 2.23
N LYS A 93 0.51 -14.27 1.36
CA LYS A 93 1.82 -14.60 0.80
C LYS A 93 3.00 -14.17 1.68
N ILE A 94 2.79 -13.18 2.57
CA ILE A 94 3.88 -12.55 3.33
C ILE A 94 3.79 -12.76 4.84
N LYS A 95 2.67 -13.23 5.39
CA LYS A 95 2.45 -13.31 6.84
C LYS A 95 3.51 -14.13 7.59
N ASP A 96 4.10 -15.14 6.95
CA ASP A 96 5.15 -15.96 7.50
C ASP A 96 6.56 -15.51 7.06
N LYS A 97 6.66 -14.32 6.46
CA LYS A 97 7.89 -13.78 5.83
C LYS A 97 8.18 -12.34 6.22
N THR A 98 7.46 -11.77 7.18
CA THR A 98 7.72 -10.38 7.61
C THR A 98 7.37 -10.16 9.08
N ASP A 99 8.17 -9.29 9.72
CA ASP A 99 7.94 -8.87 11.10
C ASP A 99 7.12 -7.60 11.21
N PHE A 100 6.99 -6.81 10.11
CA PHE A 100 6.33 -5.52 10.18
C PHE A 100 5.68 -5.10 8.85
N ILE A 101 4.45 -4.60 8.94
CA ILE A 101 3.71 -4.06 7.78
C ILE A 101 3.35 -2.60 8.01
N ILE A 102 3.67 -1.75 7.03
CA ILE A 102 3.28 -0.35 6.95
C ILE A 102 2.23 -0.21 5.83
N TYR A 103 1.02 0.17 6.20
CA TYR A 103 -0.09 0.34 5.26
C TYR A 103 -0.31 1.80 4.91
N ALA A 104 -0.34 2.12 3.62
CA ALA A 104 -0.69 3.44 3.13
C ALA A 104 -2.21 3.60 3.11
N SER A 105 -2.74 4.40 4.01
CA SER A 105 -4.13 4.85 4.05
C SER A 105 -4.23 6.30 3.61
N GLY A 106 -5.37 6.94 3.78
CA GLY A 106 -5.57 8.34 3.42
C GLY A 106 -6.47 9.06 4.43
N LEU A 107 -6.35 10.38 4.52
CA LEU A 107 -7.14 11.22 5.41
C LEU A 107 -8.66 11.11 5.16
N GLY A 108 -9.10 10.62 4.01
CA GLY A 108 -10.50 10.39 3.70
C GLY A 108 -11.22 9.47 4.69
N VAL A 109 -10.51 8.63 5.46
CA VAL A 109 -11.10 7.77 6.50
C VAL A 109 -11.79 8.58 7.60
N PHE A 110 -11.36 9.83 7.81
CA PHE A 110 -11.97 10.74 8.79
C PHE A 110 -13.18 11.52 8.23
N GLY A 111 -13.51 11.32 6.94
CA GLY A 111 -14.62 11.98 6.27
C GLY A 111 -14.35 13.48 6.05
N ASN A 112 -15.34 14.32 6.41
CA ASN A 112 -15.23 15.78 6.30
C ASN A 112 -15.24 16.43 7.71
N PRO A 113 -14.13 16.31 8.47
CA PRO A 113 -14.07 16.83 9.83
C PRO A 113 -14.01 18.35 9.85
N LYS A 114 -14.55 18.94 10.93
CA LYS A 114 -14.37 20.37 11.22
C LYS A 114 -13.19 20.52 12.17
N GLY A 115 -12.07 21.06 11.68
CA GLY A 115 -10.88 21.34 12.49
C GLY A 115 -9.71 20.39 12.22
N ILE A 116 -8.82 20.29 13.20
CA ILE A 116 -7.59 19.48 13.12
C ILE A 116 -7.95 17.99 13.32
N VAL A 117 -7.31 17.14 12.56
CA VAL A 117 -7.43 15.66 12.63
C VAL A 117 -6.12 15.09 13.12
N ASP A 118 -6.21 14.10 13.99
CA ASP A 118 -5.11 13.29 14.49
C ASP A 118 -5.47 11.79 14.45
N GLU A 119 -4.57 10.94 14.90
CA GLU A 119 -4.74 9.49 14.88
C GLU A 119 -5.86 8.98 15.81
N GLN A 120 -6.34 9.82 16.73
CA GLN A 120 -7.44 9.51 17.66
C GLN A 120 -8.78 10.05 17.18
N SER A 121 -8.79 10.79 16.08
CA SER A 121 -9.99 11.39 15.51
C SER A 121 -10.98 10.31 15.04
N PRO A 122 -12.30 10.53 15.19
CA PRO A 122 -13.31 9.55 14.81
C PRO A 122 -13.26 9.21 13.32
N ILE A 123 -13.20 7.93 13.00
CA ILE A 123 -13.25 7.40 11.63
C ILE A 123 -14.70 7.48 11.12
N LYS A 124 -14.91 8.21 10.02
CA LYS A 124 -16.23 8.48 9.42
C LYS A 124 -16.16 8.49 7.88
N PRO A 125 -15.86 7.34 7.24
CA PRO A 125 -15.73 7.28 5.80
C PRO A 125 -17.07 7.62 5.11
N ASP A 126 -17.03 8.53 4.15
CA ASP A 126 -18.22 9.07 3.46
C ASP A 126 -18.41 8.48 2.05
N THR A 127 -17.40 7.85 1.47
CA THR A 127 -17.45 7.24 0.14
C THR A 127 -17.23 5.73 0.18
N ASP A 128 -17.75 5.01 -0.81
CA ASP A 128 -17.51 3.57 -0.95
C ASP A 128 -16.03 3.25 -1.15
N PHE A 129 -15.32 4.09 -1.88
CA PHE A 129 -13.87 3.95 -2.09
C PHE A 129 -13.13 3.95 -0.75
N VAL A 130 -13.42 4.92 0.12
CA VAL A 130 -12.78 5.04 1.43
C VAL A 130 -13.19 3.88 2.36
N LYS A 131 -14.46 3.44 2.30
CA LYS A 131 -14.93 2.28 3.07
C LYS A 131 -14.18 1.00 2.71
N ILE A 132 -13.98 0.74 1.41
CA ILE A 132 -13.21 -0.43 0.93
C ILE A 132 -11.77 -0.38 1.46
N ARG A 133 -11.13 0.77 1.44
CA ARG A 133 -9.76 0.93 1.96
C ARG A 133 -9.69 0.76 3.47
N LEU A 134 -10.68 1.27 4.19
CA LEU A 134 -10.79 1.08 5.63
C LEU A 134 -11.03 -0.40 6.00
N ASP A 135 -11.82 -1.13 5.21
CA ASP A 135 -12.03 -2.56 5.41
C ASP A 135 -10.72 -3.35 5.23
N ALA A 136 -9.90 -2.98 4.22
CA ALA A 136 -8.57 -3.55 4.03
C ALA A 136 -7.60 -3.22 5.19
N GLN A 137 -7.64 -1.99 5.70
CA GLN A 137 -6.87 -1.56 6.87
C GLN A 137 -7.22 -2.39 8.10
N LYS A 138 -8.52 -2.54 8.41
CA LYS A 138 -9.00 -3.33 9.55
C LYS A 138 -8.62 -4.81 9.42
N PHE A 139 -8.76 -5.37 8.21
CA PHE A 139 -8.30 -6.73 7.95
C PHE A 139 -6.82 -6.89 8.29
N LEU A 140 -5.94 -5.97 7.84
CA LEU A 140 -4.52 -6.03 8.16
C LEU A 140 -4.26 -5.86 9.66
N GLU A 141 -4.93 -4.93 10.32
CA GLU A 141 -4.77 -4.68 11.76
C GLU A 141 -5.09 -5.94 12.58
N ASP A 142 -6.24 -6.58 12.30
CA ASP A 142 -6.67 -7.80 12.98
C ASP A 142 -5.73 -8.97 12.67
N SER A 143 -5.42 -9.18 11.38
CA SER A 143 -4.59 -10.29 10.93
C SER A 143 -3.14 -10.16 11.40
N CYS A 144 -2.55 -8.97 11.43
CA CYS A 144 -1.22 -8.73 11.97
C CYS A 144 -1.16 -9.03 13.47
N LYS A 145 -2.18 -8.60 14.22
CA LYS A 145 -2.30 -8.90 15.64
C LYS A 145 -2.37 -10.40 15.91
N GLU A 146 -3.18 -11.14 15.15
CA GLU A 146 -3.31 -12.60 15.26
C GLU A 146 -2.02 -13.34 14.95
N ASN A 147 -1.19 -12.82 14.04
CA ASN A 147 0.06 -13.44 13.60
C ASN A 147 1.32 -12.85 14.27
N SER A 148 1.16 -11.96 15.28
CA SER A 148 2.26 -11.29 15.99
C SER A 148 3.17 -10.46 15.07
N ILE A 149 2.62 -9.90 14.00
CA ILE A 149 3.28 -8.99 13.07
C ILE A 149 3.07 -7.55 13.52
N GLY A 150 4.11 -6.75 13.57
CA GLY A 150 4.00 -5.31 13.83
C GLY A 150 3.22 -4.62 12.71
N PHE A 151 2.34 -3.67 13.07
CA PHE A 151 1.51 -2.99 12.09
C PHE A 151 1.42 -1.50 12.37
N THR A 152 1.51 -0.70 11.31
CA THR A 152 1.27 0.75 11.39
C THR A 152 0.56 1.26 10.15
N VAL A 153 -0.20 2.34 10.30
CA VAL A 153 -0.93 3.01 9.22
C VAL A 153 -0.36 4.39 9.01
N CYS A 154 -0.03 4.72 7.76
CA CYS A 154 0.30 6.07 7.35
C CYS A 154 -0.91 6.71 6.68
N TYR A 155 -1.49 7.74 7.29
CA TYR A 155 -2.59 8.50 6.71
C TYR A 155 -2.04 9.64 5.85
N PHE A 156 -2.08 9.45 4.55
CA PHE A 156 -1.64 10.47 3.60
C PHE A 156 -2.75 11.48 3.30
N GLY A 157 -2.39 12.76 3.29
CA GLY A 157 -3.19 13.80 2.66
C GLY A 157 -3.00 13.81 1.14
N ASP A 158 -3.19 14.97 0.53
CA ASP A 158 -2.92 15.17 -0.90
C ASP A 158 -1.40 15.16 -1.14
N VAL A 159 -0.93 14.15 -1.86
CA VAL A 159 0.47 14.02 -2.25
C VAL A 159 0.63 14.48 -3.69
N TYR A 160 1.37 15.55 -3.90
CA TYR A 160 1.54 16.20 -5.21
C TYR A 160 3.01 16.33 -5.61
N GLY A 161 3.23 16.60 -6.87
CA GLY A 161 4.55 16.75 -7.51
C GLY A 161 4.54 16.17 -8.92
N ASP A 162 5.61 16.34 -9.67
CA ASP A 162 5.73 15.89 -11.05
C ASP A 162 5.41 14.39 -11.20
N GLY A 163 4.41 14.08 -12.03
CA GLY A 163 3.92 12.72 -12.26
C GLY A 163 3.01 12.18 -11.14
N SER A 164 2.45 13.04 -10.27
CA SER A 164 1.37 12.64 -9.37
C SER A 164 0.02 12.74 -10.10
N TRP A 165 -0.92 11.84 -9.74
CA TRP A 165 -2.29 11.90 -10.26
C TRP A 165 -2.98 13.24 -9.96
N PHE A 166 -2.58 13.92 -8.90
CA PHE A 166 -3.12 15.22 -8.49
C PHE A 166 -2.70 16.33 -9.46
N THR A 167 -1.43 16.35 -9.90
CA THR A 167 -0.95 17.34 -10.87
C THR A 167 -1.47 17.12 -12.29
N GLU A 168 -1.96 15.91 -12.60
CA GLU A 168 -2.60 15.62 -13.89
C GLU A 168 -4.07 16.08 -13.95
N MET A 169 -4.66 16.48 -12.81
CA MET A 169 -6.05 16.96 -12.73
C MET A 169 -6.17 18.50 -12.74
N VAL A 170 -5.07 19.22 -12.59
CA VAL A 170 -5.00 20.70 -12.58
C VAL A 170 -4.40 21.19 -13.88
#